data_a533902281551c28dcf0dda50374bfc0
#
_entry.id   a533902281551c28dcf0dda50374bfc0
#
_cell.length_a   1.000
_cell.length_b   1.000
_cell.length_c   1.000
_cell.angle_alpha   90.00
_cell.angle_beta   90.00
_cell.angle_gamma   90.00
#
_symmetry.space_group_name_H-M   'P 1'
#
loop_
_entity.id
_entity.type
_entity.pdbx_description
1 polymer ?
#
loop_
_entity_poly.entity_id
_entity_poly.type
_entity_poly.pdbx_seq_one_letter_code
_entity_poly.pdbx_strand_id
1 'polypeptide(L)'
;MSRRAKMVLDKEFQISQIDERIYGSFIEHLGRAVYEGIYQPGHPAADENGFRQDVVQLVKELNVPIIRYPGGNFVSNFYWEDSVGPVEERPHRLELAWRSLEKNEIGLNEFSKWAKQVNSQVMMAVNLGTRGISDACNLLEYCNHPSGTKYSDLRIKHGVKDPHNIKVWCLGNEMDGPWQIGHKTMEEYGRLAEETAKAMRLIDPTIELVSCGSSNRDMPTFPDWEAVTLSHTYDYVDYISMHQYYGNRDNDSNDYLAQSDDMDDFIRTIIATCDYVKAKKRSKKTMNLSFDEWNVWFHSNAADDDITENHPWQVAPPMLEDIYNFEDALLVGLMLITLMKHADRVKMACLAQLVNVIAPIMTDAAGGAWKQTIFYPFMHASKYGRGIALQPVVSGTKHATAKHDEITDVESIAVYNEEKDEVTIFAVNRNLEEDVELTTDVRSFEGYRVLEHIVMENEDLKAVNSLTEQKVYPVKADDRTKLDGGIATSVLKKASWNVIRLGK
;
A
#
# COMPACT_ATOMS: atom_id res chain seq x y z
N MET A 1 12.63 -8.51 -35.98
CA MET A 1 13.48 -7.35 -35.54
C MET A 1 13.49 -7.39 -34.05
N SER A 2 14.64 -7.20 -33.39
CA SER A 2 14.68 -7.13 -31.93
C SER A 2 13.78 -5.99 -31.46
N ARG A 3 12.97 -6.20 -30.41
CA ARG A 3 12.14 -5.16 -29.78
C ARG A 3 13.03 -4.11 -29.13
N ARG A 4 12.62 -2.87 -29.20
CA ARG A 4 13.41 -1.75 -28.69
C ARG A 4 12.55 -0.75 -27.96
N ALA A 5 13.10 -0.19 -26.90
CA ALA A 5 12.57 0.96 -26.21
C ALA A 5 13.66 2.01 -26.04
N LYS A 6 13.28 3.28 -26.08
CA LYS A 6 14.16 4.41 -25.81
C LYS A 6 13.59 5.25 -24.71
N MET A 7 14.42 5.60 -23.74
CA MET A 7 14.12 6.53 -22.66
C MET A 7 15.09 7.72 -22.72
N VAL A 8 14.58 8.90 -22.49
CA VAL A 8 15.41 10.10 -22.28
C VAL A 8 15.14 10.61 -20.88
N LEU A 9 16.20 10.72 -20.09
CA LEU A 9 16.15 11.27 -18.72
C LEU A 9 16.92 12.57 -18.67
N ASP A 10 16.31 13.55 -18.00
CA ASP A 10 16.96 14.80 -17.64
C ASP A 10 16.63 15.13 -16.18
N LYS A 11 17.66 15.51 -15.40
CA LYS A 11 17.48 15.82 -13.98
C LYS A 11 16.61 17.07 -13.74
N GLU A 12 16.46 17.94 -14.74
CA GLU A 12 15.60 19.11 -14.67
C GLU A 12 14.12 18.79 -14.98
N PHE A 13 13.85 17.64 -15.63
CA PHE A 13 12.48 17.22 -15.93
C PHE A 13 11.94 16.36 -14.80
N GLN A 14 11.47 17.05 -13.78
CA GLN A 14 10.99 16.46 -12.54
C GLN A 14 9.48 16.39 -12.50
N ILE A 15 8.93 15.26 -12.00
CA ILE A 15 7.51 15.15 -11.63
C ILE A 15 7.32 15.79 -10.25
N SER A 16 7.94 15.21 -9.23
CA SER A 16 7.88 15.66 -7.84
C SER A 16 8.85 14.88 -6.95
N GLN A 17 9.14 15.42 -5.77
CA GLN A 17 9.68 14.63 -4.67
C GLN A 17 8.67 13.53 -4.30
N ILE A 18 9.13 12.28 -4.27
CA ILE A 18 8.36 11.14 -3.81
C ILE A 18 8.21 11.24 -2.28
N ASP A 19 6.98 11.21 -1.80
CA ASP A 19 6.71 11.00 -0.37
C ASP A 19 6.96 9.52 -0.06
N GLU A 20 7.83 9.24 0.89
CA GLU A 20 8.16 7.84 1.22
C GLU A 20 6.97 7.01 1.68
N ARG A 21 5.89 7.66 2.13
CA ARG A 21 4.65 7.00 2.56
C ARG A 21 3.88 6.31 1.43
N ILE A 22 4.27 6.48 0.16
CA ILE A 22 3.75 5.64 -0.94
C ILE A 22 4.20 4.18 -0.84
N TYR A 23 5.23 3.89 -0.02
CA TYR A 23 5.69 2.54 0.30
C TYR A 23 5.12 2.04 1.63
N GLY A 24 3.94 2.52 2.01
CA GLY A 24 3.20 2.07 3.17
C GLY A 24 2.61 0.68 3.00
N SER A 25 2.11 0.14 4.10
CA SER A 25 1.38 -1.11 4.11
C SER A 25 0.19 -1.06 5.06
N PHE A 26 -0.47 -2.18 5.27
CA PHE A 26 -1.72 -2.25 6.00
C PHE A 26 -1.78 -3.51 6.86
N ILE A 27 -2.29 -3.40 8.06
CA ILE A 27 -2.65 -4.50 8.95
C ILE A 27 -4.06 -4.27 9.46
N GLU A 28 -4.92 -5.24 9.23
CA GLU A 28 -6.28 -5.33 9.74
C GLU A 28 -6.41 -6.50 10.71
N HIS A 29 -7.32 -6.42 11.67
CA HIS A 29 -7.75 -7.56 12.47
C HIS A 29 -8.61 -8.50 11.61
N LEU A 30 -7.95 -9.18 10.69
CA LEU A 30 -8.50 -10.06 9.68
C LEU A 30 -7.61 -11.29 9.55
N GLY A 31 -8.22 -12.47 9.50
CA GLY A 31 -7.47 -13.70 9.30
C GLY A 31 -6.30 -13.82 10.26
N ARG A 32 -5.15 -14.27 9.76
CA ARG A 32 -3.91 -14.41 10.53
C ARG A 32 -2.94 -13.22 10.38
N ALA A 33 -3.43 -12.02 10.03
CA ALA A 33 -2.56 -10.85 9.92
C ALA A 33 -1.97 -10.44 11.28
N VAL A 34 -2.81 -10.42 12.31
CA VAL A 34 -2.41 -10.07 13.68
C VAL A 34 -2.00 -11.34 14.45
N TYR A 35 -2.97 -12.22 14.78
CA TYR A 35 -2.69 -13.47 15.48
C TYR A 35 -2.04 -14.46 14.54
N GLU A 36 -0.95 -15.14 15.00
CA GLU A 36 -0.07 -15.99 14.21
C GLU A 36 0.72 -15.26 13.09
N GLY A 37 0.41 -13.99 12.86
CA GLY A 37 1.14 -13.10 11.96
C GLY A 37 2.20 -12.28 12.71
N ILE A 38 1.84 -11.04 13.13
CA ILE A 38 2.76 -10.18 13.89
C ILE A 38 2.88 -10.57 15.35
N TYR A 39 1.87 -11.24 15.91
CA TYR A 39 1.76 -11.61 17.32
C TYR A 39 1.41 -13.09 17.50
N GLN A 40 2.27 -13.79 18.22
CA GLN A 40 2.08 -15.20 18.55
C GLN A 40 2.86 -15.54 19.82
N PRO A 41 2.32 -15.25 21.02
CA PRO A 41 2.98 -15.57 22.27
C PRO A 41 3.22 -17.08 22.39
N GLY A 42 4.42 -17.44 22.88
CA GLY A 42 4.84 -18.86 22.99
C GLY A 42 5.49 -19.43 21.72
N HIS A 43 5.47 -18.73 20.59
CA HIS A 43 6.24 -19.13 19.41
C HIS A 43 7.76 -18.96 19.67
N PRO A 44 8.64 -19.87 19.16
CA PRO A 44 10.08 -19.78 19.39
C PRO A 44 10.73 -18.46 18.91
N ALA A 45 10.15 -17.81 17.89
CA ALA A 45 10.61 -16.52 17.39
C ALA A 45 9.92 -15.31 18.08
N ALA A 46 9.04 -15.51 19.06
CA ALA A 46 8.38 -14.41 19.76
C ALA A 46 9.29 -13.76 20.80
N ASP A 47 9.24 -12.43 20.92
CA ASP A 47 9.86 -11.72 22.03
C ASP A 47 8.99 -11.77 23.31
N GLU A 48 9.42 -11.07 24.35
CA GLU A 48 8.68 -10.98 25.63
C GLU A 48 7.29 -10.32 25.51
N ASN A 49 7.01 -9.63 24.39
CA ASN A 49 5.70 -9.01 24.09
C ASN A 49 4.83 -9.92 23.22
N GLY A 50 5.31 -11.08 22.83
CA GLY A 50 4.63 -12.00 21.92
C GLY A 50 4.79 -11.62 20.43
N PHE A 51 5.65 -10.66 20.08
CA PHE A 51 5.87 -10.26 18.69
C PHE A 51 6.86 -11.17 17.99
N ARG A 52 6.48 -11.69 16.83
CA ARG A 52 7.30 -12.58 15.99
C ARG A 52 8.48 -11.80 15.41
N GLN A 53 9.69 -12.12 15.87
CA GLN A 53 10.91 -11.40 15.47
C GLN A 53 11.38 -11.76 14.05
N ASP A 54 11.04 -12.93 13.54
CA ASP A 54 11.23 -13.31 12.14
C ASP A 54 10.41 -12.39 11.21
N VAL A 55 9.16 -12.09 11.56
CA VAL A 55 8.31 -11.13 10.85
C VAL A 55 8.87 -9.71 10.98
N VAL A 56 9.26 -9.28 12.19
CA VAL A 56 9.87 -7.95 12.43
C VAL A 56 11.08 -7.73 11.52
N GLN A 57 11.94 -8.73 11.32
CA GLN A 57 13.10 -8.59 10.45
C GLN A 57 12.70 -8.42 8.98
N LEU A 58 11.71 -9.18 8.50
CA LEU A 58 11.22 -9.06 7.12
C LEU A 58 10.53 -7.71 6.87
N VAL A 59 9.75 -7.19 7.83
CA VAL A 59 9.13 -5.85 7.71
C VAL A 59 10.19 -4.76 7.68
N LYS A 60 11.25 -4.85 8.49
CA LYS A 60 12.40 -3.93 8.42
C LYS A 60 13.12 -4.00 7.07
N GLU A 61 13.24 -5.18 6.49
CA GLU A 61 13.85 -5.33 5.16
C GLU A 61 12.98 -4.71 4.06
N LEU A 62 11.65 -4.81 4.16
CA LEU A 62 10.70 -4.09 3.29
C LEU A 62 10.82 -2.57 3.43
N ASN A 63 11.30 -2.09 4.59
CA ASN A 63 11.48 -0.66 4.89
C ASN A 63 10.17 0.14 4.76
N VAL A 64 9.09 -0.38 5.36
CA VAL A 64 7.75 0.22 5.34
C VAL A 64 7.69 1.45 6.25
N PRO A 65 7.43 2.66 5.73
CA PRO A 65 7.49 3.89 6.54
C PRO A 65 6.21 4.15 7.36
N ILE A 66 5.07 3.63 6.90
CA ILE A 66 3.77 3.84 7.54
C ILE A 66 2.90 2.60 7.38
N ILE A 67 2.14 2.25 8.43
CA ILE A 67 1.21 1.11 8.42
C ILE A 67 -0.16 1.58 8.83
N ARG A 68 -1.16 1.35 7.97
CA ARG A 68 -2.57 1.60 8.25
C ARG A 68 -3.14 0.55 9.20
N TYR A 69 -3.93 0.97 10.19
CA TYR A 69 -4.45 0.16 11.29
C TYR A 69 -5.74 0.78 11.85
N PRO A 70 -6.70 0.08 12.47
CA PRO A 70 -6.77 -1.36 12.72
C PRO A 70 -7.50 -2.14 11.62
N GLY A 71 -7.92 -1.49 10.57
CA GLY A 71 -8.69 -2.07 9.47
C GLY A 71 -9.07 -1.03 8.45
N GLY A 72 -9.52 -1.52 7.44
CA GLY A 72 -10.48 -1.99 6.50
C GLY A 72 -11.89 -2.14 7.09
N ASN A 73 -12.54 -3.20 6.65
CA ASN A 73 -13.93 -3.45 7.01
C ASN A 73 -14.11 -3.60 8.53
N PHE A 74 -13.11 -4.13 9.21
CA PHE A 74 -13.06 -4.28 10.67
C PHE A 74 -13.38 -2.98 11.41
N VAL A 75 -12.87 -1.83 10.94
CA VAL A 75 -12.96 -0.57 11.68
C VAL A 75 -14.41 -0.11 11.91
N SER A 76 -15.32 -0.44 11.01
CA SER A 76 -16.73 0.03 11.09
C SER A 76 -17.56 -0.60 12.21
N ASN A 77 -17.05 -1.65 12.86
CA ASN A 77 -17.64 -2.25 14.05
C ASN A 77 -16.66 -2.30 15.23
N PHE A 78 -15.53 -1.62 15.13
CA PHE A 78 -14.48 -1.63 16.15
C PHE A 78 -14.80 -0.66 17.29
N TYR A 79 -14.63 -1.16 18.51
CA TYR A 79 -14.71 -0.40 19.77
C TYR A 79 -13.30 -0.33 20.34
N TRP A 80 -12.60 0.77 20.10
CA TRP A 80 -11.19 0.91 20.46
C TRP A 80 -10.94 0.74 21.97
N GLU A 81 -11.91 1.10 22.80
CA GLU A 81 -11.83 0.97 24.26
C GLU A 81 -11.66 -0.50 24.70
N ASP A 82 -12.21 -1.45 23.93
CA ASP A 82 -12.08 -2.89 24.20
C ASP A 82 -10.67 -3.42 23.94
N SER A 83 -9.86 -2.68 23.19
CA SER A 83 -8.51 -3.08 22.77
C SER A 83 -7.40 -2.47 23.63
N VAL A 84 -7.73 -1.77 24.74
CA VAL A 84 -6.78 -1.11 25.63
C VAL A 84 -7.02 -1.50 27.10
N GLY A 85 -6.04 -1.24 27.97
CA GLY A 85 -6.08 -1.68 29.36
C GLY A 85 -5.55 -3.11 29.56
N PRO A 86 -5.76 -3.71 30.76
CA PRO A 86 -5.30 -5.08 31.05
C PRO A 86 -5.93 -6.08 30.09
N VAL A 87 -5.11 -6.96 29.50
CA VAL A 87 -5.56 -7.92 28.48
C VAL A 87 -6.65 -8.86 29.01
N GLU A 88 -6.52 -9.28 30.27
CA GLU A 88 -7.47 -10.17 30.94
C GLU A 88 -8.86 -9.55 31.20
N GLU A 89 -8.98 -8.22 31.11
CA GLU A 89 -10.24 -7.50 31.26
C GLU A 89 -10.91 -7.19 29.91
N ARG A 90 -10.24 -7.42 28.79
CA ARG A 90 -10.74 -7.10 27.46
C ARG A 90 -11.78 -8.10 27.00
N PRO A 91 -12.92 -7.65 26.44
CA PRO A 91 -13.97 -8.57 25.98
C PRO A 91 -13.59 -9.26 24.68
N HIS A 92 -14.05 -10.50 24.52
CA HIS A 92 -14.11 -11.12 23.20
C HIS A 92 -15.31 -10.56 22.44
N ARG A 93 -15.15 -10.28 21.16
CA ARG A 93 -16.19 -9.71 20.28
C ARG A 93 -16.44 -10.57 19.05
N LEU A 94 -17.71 -10.63 18.64
CA LEU A 94 -18.02 -11.07 17.28
C LEU A 94 -17.55 -9.97 16.31
N GLU A 95 -16.64 -10.31 15.45
CA GLU A 95 -16.18 -9.45 14.39
C GLU A 95 -17.09 -9.70 13.17
N LEU A 96 -17.90 -8.68 12.84
CA LEU A 96 -19.02 -8.87 11.91
C LEU A 96 -18.63 -8.78 10.44
N ALA A 97 -17.54 -8.10 10.11
CA ALA A 97 -17.10 -7.92 8.72
C ALA A 97 -16.61 -9.26 8.13
N TRP A 98 -15.79 -9.97 8.88
CA TRP A 98 -15.14 -11.22 8.46
C TRP A 98 -15.70 -12.46 9.15
N ARG A 99 -16.75 -12.30 9.97
CA ARG A 99 -17.40 -13.37 10.75
C ARG A 99 -16.41 -14.17 11.58
N SER A 100 -15.48 -13.47 12.24
CA SER A 100 -14.49 -14.04 13.11
C SER A 100 -14.71 -13.70 14.59
N LEU A 101 -13.91 -14.28 15.48
CA LEU A 101 -13.91 -13.97 16.90
C LEU A 101 -12.67 -13.13 17.22
N GLU A 102 -12.87 -11.85 17.59
CA GLU A 102 -11.79 -10.98 18.03
C GLU A 102 -11.58 -11.12 19.55
N LYS A 103 -10.35 -11.46 19.94
CA LYS A 103 -9.98 -11.64 21.36
C LYS A 103 -9.48 -10.38 22.03
N ASN A 104 -9.15 -9.34 21.25
CA ASN A 104 -8.58 -8.08 21.74
C ASN A 104 -7.25 -8.23 22.52
N GLU A 105 -6.51 -9.34 22.36
CA GLU A 105 -5.20 -9.53 23.00
C GLU A 105 -4.15 -8.53 22.49
N ILE A 106 -4.24 -8.17 21.22
CA ILE A 106 -3.50 -7.07 20.59
C ILE A 106 -4.45 -5.91 20.35
N GLY A 107 -4.06 -4.72 20.76
CA GLY A 107 -4.81 -3.50 20.51
C GLY A 107 -3.91 -2.33 20.21
N LEU A 108 -4.46 -1.13 20.38
CA LEU A 108 -3.80 0.12 20.01
C LEU A 108 -2.41 0.28 20.62
N ASN A 109 -2.27 -0.01 21.92
CA ASN A 109 -1.00 0.21 22.62
C ASN A 109 0.09 -0.79 22.17
N GLU A 110 -0.28 -2.07 22.05
CA GLU A 110 0.61 -3.13 21.60
C GLU A 110 1.00 -2.92 20.14
N PHE A 111 0.04 -2.58 19.27
CA PHE A 111 0.31 -2.31 17.87
C PHE A 111 1.24 -1.10 17.69
N SER A 112 1.00 0.00 18.45
CA SER A 112 1.89 1.17 18.42
C SER A 112 3.32 0.84 18.88
N LYS A 113 3.47 -0.08 19.83
CA LYS A 113 4.77 -0.58 20.27
C LYS A 113 5.46 -1.41 19.18
N TRP A 114 4.71 -2.30 18.54
CA TRP A 114 5.21 -3.11 17.43
C TRP A 114 5.61 -2.24 16.22
N ALA A 115 4.78 -1.25 15.85
CA ALA A 115 5.09 -0.34 14.75
C ALA A 115 6.40 0.43 14.98
N LYS A 116 6.66 0.89 16.22
CA LYS A 116 7.95 1.48 16.60
C LYS A 116 9.12 0.50 16.45
N GLN A 117 8.89 -0.79 16.77
CA GLN A 117 9.92 -1.82 16.64
C GLN A 117 10.33 -2.06 15.18
N VAL A 118 9.40 -1.90 14.23
CA VAL A 118 9.67 -2.02 12.80
C VAL A 118 10.01 -0.68 12.11
N ASN A 119 10.16 0.41 12.88
CA ASN A 119 10.44 1.77 12.40
C ASN A 119 9.34 2.35 11.49
N SER A 120 8.08 1.98 11.71
CA SER A 120 6.94 2.48 10.95
C SER A 120 6.10 3.46 11.77
N GLN A 121 5.52 4.45 11.09
CA GLN A 121 4.46 5.28 11.64
C GLN A 121 3.12 4.51 11.60
N VAL A 122 2.16 4.94 12.40
CA VAL A 122 0.79 4.42 12.35
C VAL A 122 -0.11 5.41 11.61
N MET A 123 -0.88 4.91 10.65
CA MET A 123 -2.01 5.58 10.03
C MET A 123 -3.29 4.98 10.62
N MET A 124 -3.99 5.74 11.43
CA MET A 124 -5.10 5.25 12.24
C MET A 124 -6.44 5.49 11.56
N ALA A 125 -7.27 4.47 11.44
CA ALA A 125 -8.65 4.62 11.00
C ALA A 125 -9.62 4.73 12.20
N VAL A 126 -10.65 5.58 12.06
CA VAL A 126 -11.72 5.76 13.06
C VAL A 126 -13.02 5.14 12.58
N ASN A 127 -13.84 4.66 13.52
CA ASN A 127 -15.13 4.05 13.22
C ASN A 127 -16.19 5.13 12.90
N LEU A 128 -16.49 5.32 11.62
CA LEU A 128 -17.62 6.14 11.14
C LEU A 128 -18.79 5.29 10.61
N GLY A 129 -18.74 3.97 10.78
CA GLY A 129 -19.82 3.05 10.44
C GLY A 129 -20.88 3.03 11.55
N THR A 130 -20.55 2.41 12.68
CA THR A 130 -21.45 2.24 13.84
C THR A 130 -21.25 3.29 14.92
N ARG A 131 -20.16 4.09 14.85
CA ARG A 131 -19.85 5.19 15.78
C ARG A 131 -19.75 6.52 15.04
N GLY A 132 -19.07 7.52 15.56
CA GLY A 132 -19.03 8.82 14.91
C GLY A 132 -18.11 9.82 15.60
N ILE A 133 -18.47 11.11 15.52
CA ILE A 133 -17.62 12.26 15.90
C ILE A 133 -17.02 12.10 17.31
N SER A 134 -17.86 11.80 18.30
CA SER A 134 -17.42 11.72 19.70
C SER A 134 -16.41 10.60 19.92
N ASP A 135 -16.61 9.48 19.26
CA ASP A 135 -15.71 8.33 19.33
C ASP A 135 -14.33 8.62 18.72
N ALA A 136 -14.32 9.19 17.50
CA ALA A 136 -13.10 9.62 16.84
C ALA A 136 -12.31 10.64 17.69
N CYS A 137 -13.00 11.60 18.32
CA CYS A 137 -12.39 12.56 19.23
C CYS A 137 -11.80 11.90 20.47
N ASN A 138 -12.52 10.96 21.07
CA ASN A 138 -12.05 10.23 22.25
C ASN A 138 -10.81 9.39 21.98
N LEU A 139 -10.78 8.72 20.83
CA LEU A 139 -9.60 7.96 20.39
C LEU A 139 -8.41 8.88 20.13
N LEU A 140 -8.62 10.01 19.44
CA LEU A 140 -7.55 10.99 19.22
C LEU A 140 -7.02 11.58 20.53
N GLU A 141 -7.90 11.92 21.49
CA GLU A 141 -7.51 12.39 22.83
C GLU A 141 -6.66 11.34 23.55
N TYR A 142 -7.09 10.06 23.51
CA TYR A 142 -6.34 8.94 24.09
C TYR A 142 -4.94 8.85 23.47
N CYS A 143 -4.83 8.95 22.14
CA CYS A 143 -3.57 8.78 21.43
C CYS A 143 -2.63 9.98 21.57
N ASN A 144 -3.12 11.20 21.45
CA ASN A 144 -2.28 12.36 21.19
C ASN A 144 -2.26 13.41 22.33
N HIS A 145 -3.30 13.46 23.18
CA HIS A 145 -3.30 14.48 24.23
C HIS A 145 -2.33 14.12 25.37
N PRO A 146 -1.51 15.07 25.87
CA PRO A 146 -0.46 14.74 26.83
C PRO A 146 -0.98 14.15 28.14
N SER A 147 -1.83 14.86 28.87
CA SER A 147 -2.37 14.46 30.18
C SER A 147 -3.43 15.46 30.69
N GLY A 148 -4.08 15.13 31.79
CA GLY A 148 -5.02 16.05 32.49
C GLY A 148 -6.44 16.00 31.95
N THR A 149 -6.75 15.06 31.08
CA THR A 149 -8.08 14.82 30.52
C THR A 149 -8.48 13.35 30.66
N LYS A 150 -9.77 13.06 30.50
CA LYS A 150 -10.34 11.72 30.75
C LYS A 150 -9.56 10.62 30.03
N TYR A 151 -9.33 10.78 28.71
CA TYR A 151 -8.75 9.71 27.90
C TYR A 151 -7.21 9.75 27.86
N SER A 152 -6.59 10.91 27.98
CA SER A 152 -5.15 11.00 28.15
C SER A 152 -4.70 10.38 29.49
N ASP A 153 -5.43 10.63 30.57
CA ASP A 153 -5.14 10.03 31.89
C ASP A 153 -5.45 8.53 31.89
N LEU A 154 -6.47 8.10 31.13
CA LEU A 154 -6.76 6.68 30.91
C LEU A 154 -5.60 5.96 30.22
N ARG A 155 -5.00 6.56 29.15
CA ARG A 155 -3.78 6.02 28.52
C ARG A 155 -2.65 5.84 29.52
N ILE A 156 -2.41 6.88 30.34
CA ILE A 156 -1.37 6.84 31.39
C ILE A 156 -1.66 5.72 32.40
N LYS A 157 -2.92 5.57 32.83
CA LYS A 157 -3.36 4.48 33.71
C LYS A 157 -3.11 3.10 33.07
N HIS A 158 -3.25 2.98 31.77
CA HIS A 158 -2.96 1.76 31.00
C HIS A 158 -1.44 1.53 30.78
N GLY A 159 -0.57 2.31 31.43
CA GLY A 159 0.89 2.13 31.40
C GLY A 159 1.61 2.85 30.26
N VAL A 160 0.90 3.62 29.43
CA VAL A 160 1.49 4.40 28.34
C VAL A 160 1.59 5.86 28.72
N LYS A 161 2.74 6.26 29.25
CA LYS A 161 2.96 7.62 29.78
C LYS A 161 2.91 8.68 28.68
N ASP A 162 3.68 8.48 27.61
CA ASP A 162 3.81 9.45 26.55
C ASP A 162 2.72 9.25 25.47
N PRO A 163 2.26 10.33 24.81
CA PRO A 163 1.36 10.21 23.67
C PRO A 163 1.94 9.35 22.55
N HIS A 164 1.08 8.64 21.81
CA HIS A 164 1.46 7.89 20.61
C HIS A 164 1.88 8.83 19.49
N ASN A 165 1.38 10.06 19.46
CA ASN A 165 1.63 11.08 18.43
C ASN A 165 1.30 10.60 17.01
N ILE A 166 0.17 9.95 16.86
CA ILE A 166 -0.32 9.49 15.54
C ILE A 166 -0.71 10.72 14.72
N LYS A 167 -0.13 10.85 13.55
CA LYS A 167 -0.31 12.04 12.70
C LYS A 167 -1.35 11.85 11.60
N VAL A 168 -1.49 10.67 11.04
CA VAL A 168 -2.39 10.40 9.92
C VAL A 168 -3.62 9.62 10.38
N TRP A 169 -4.81 10.12 10.03
CA TRP A 169 -6.09 9.58 10.45
C TRP A 169 -7.06 9.42 9.29
N CYS A 170 -7.58 8.20 9.11
CA CYS A 170 -8.60 7.89 8.11
C CYS A 170 -10.00 8.06 8.72
N LEU A 171 -10.84 8.83 8.07
CA LEU A 171 -12.22 9.09 8.47
C LEU A 171 -13.15 7.96 7.98
N GLY A 172 -13.04 6.79 8.59
CA GLY A 172 -13.77 5.57 8.20
C GLY A 172 -13.00 4.73 7.19
N ASN A 173 -13.72 3.77 6.59
CA ASN A 173 -13.25 2.86 5.55
C ASN A 173 -14.39 2.52 4.58
N GLU A 174 -14.14 2.62 3.26
CA GLU A 174 -15.06 2.14 2.20
C GLU A 174 -16.55 2.47 2.42
N MET A 175 -16.83 3.70 2.86
CA MET A 175 -18.17 4.08 3.32
C MET A 175 -19.21 4.12 2.19
N ASP A 176 -18.81 3.99 0.92
CA ASP A 176 -19.64 3.83 -0.27
C ASP A 176 -20.03 2.36 -0.53
N GLY A 177 -19.31 1.40 0.06
CA GLY A 177 -19.46 -0.02 -0.19
C GLY A 177 -20.67 -0.63 0.53
N PRO A 178 -21.60 -1.34 -0.16
CA PRO A 178 -22.76 -1.96 0.48
C PRO A 178 -22.37 -3.10 1.44
N TRP A 179 -21.16 -3.62 1.37
CA TRP A 179 -20.61 -4.61 2.30
C TRP A 179 -20.13 -3.99 3.61
N GLN A 180 -19.85 -2.67 3.62
CA GLN A 180 -19.32 -1.99 4.78
C GLN A 180 -20.41 -1.77 5.83
N ILE A 181 -20.15 -2.17 7.09
CA ILE A 181 -21.10 -1.97 8.18
C ILE A 181 -21.34 -0.49 8.39
N GLY A 182 -22.60 -0.06 8.30
CA GLY A 182 -22.98 1.33 8.43
C GLY A 182 -22.58 2.20 7.24
N HIS A 183 -22.44 1.61 6.02
CA HIS A 183 -22.21 2.36 4.79
C HIS A 183 -23.23 3.50 4.62
N LYS A 184 -22.90 4.49 3.82
CA LYS A 184 -23.66 5.74 3.73
C LYS A 184 -23.82 6.18 2.28
N THR A 185 -24.80 7.03 2.03
CA THR A 185 -24.80 7.85 0.82
C THR A 185 -23.64 8.85 0.85
N MET A 186 -23.26 9.36 -0.32
CA MET A 186 -22.18 10.32 -0.44
C MET A 186 -22.40 11.61 0.36
N GLU A 187 -23.65 12.06 0.48
CA GLU A 187 -24.04 13.23 1.27
C GLU A 187 -23.95 12.94 2.79
N GLU A 188 -24.48 11.79 3.23
CA GLU A 188 -24.44 11.39 4.65
C GLU A 188 -22.99 11.23 5.11
N TYR A 189 -22.17 10.56 4.30
CA TYR A 189 -20.75 10.40 4.62
C TYR A 189 -20.00 11.73 4.57
N GLY A 190 -20.16 12.51 3.51
CA GLY A 190 -19.51 13.81 3.37
C GLY A 190 -19.79 14.74 4.54
N ARG A 191 -21.06 14.77 5.00
CA ARG A 191 -21.45 15.58 6.13
C ARG A 191 -20.89 15.08 7.47
N LEU A 192 -20.89 13.76 7.69
CA LEU A 192 -20.30 13.14 8.89
C LEU A 192 -18.78 13.35 8.93
N ALA A 193 -18.09 13.12 7.82
CA ALA A 193 -16.64 13.27 7.72
C ALA A 193 -16.20 14.73 7.93
N GLU A 194 -16.95 15.70 7.37
CA GLU A 194 -16.72 17.13 7.58
C GLU A 194 -16.75 17.50 9.08
N GLU A 195 -17.81 17.12 9.80
CA GLU A 195 -17.96 17.46 11.21
C GLU A 195 -16.95 16.70 12.09
N THR A 196 -16.63 15.46 11.72
CA THR A 196 -15.58 14.69 12.41
C THR A 196 -14.22 15.36 12.23
N ALA A 197 -13.86 15.77 11.02
CA ALA A 197 -12.60 16.46 10.73
C ALA A 197 -12.47 17.77 11.52
N LYS A 198 -13.52 18.58 11.56
CA LYS A 198 -13.55 19.82 12.35
C LYS A 198 -13.29 19.56 13.82
N ALA A 199 -14.00 18.59 14.41
CA ALA A 199 -13.89 18.26 15.83
C ALA A 199 -12.50 17.71 16.19
N MET A 200 -11.95 16.79 15.37
CA MET A 200 -10.62 16.23 15.60
C MET A 200 -9.53 17.31 15.52
N ARG A 201 -9.61 18.25 14.57
CA ARG A 201 -8.64 19.35 14.46
C ARG A 201 -8.69 20.35 15.61
N LEU A 202 -9.80 20.45 16.34
CA LEU A 202 -9.86 21.23 17.58
C LEU A 202 -9.06 20.60 18.72
N ILE A 203 -8.89 19.27 18.71
CA ILE A 203 -8.09 18.53 19.69
C ILE A 203 -6.59 18.59 19.30
N ASP A 204 -6.28 18.27 18.05
CA ASP A 204 -4.90 18.31 17.52
C ASP A 204 -4.90 18.91 16.11
N PRO A 205 -4.55 20.21 15.97
CA PRO A 205 -4.52 20.87 14.65
C PRO A 205 -3.39 20.37 13.73
N THR A 206 -2.47 19.55 14.23
CA THR A 206 -1.29 19.08 13.48
C THR A 206 -1.49 17.74 12.77
N ILE A 207 -2.66 17.10 12.92
CA ILE A 207 -2.97 15.83 12.27
C ILE A 207 -3.26 16.01 10.78
N GLU A 208 -2.99 14.97 10.03
CA GLU A 208 -3.35 14.86 8.63
C GLU A 208 -4.58 13.94 8.51
N LEU A 209 -5.58 14.36 7.73
CA LEU A 209 -6.86 13.67 7.63
C LEU A 209 -7.09 13.13 6.22
N VAL A 210 -7.55 11.89 6.15
CA VAL A 210 -7.90 11.19 4.92
C VAL A 210 -9.41 10.97 4.88
N SER A 211 -10.11 11.51 3.88
CA SER A 211 -11.51 11.23 3.60
C SER A 211 -11.65 9.98 2.73
N CYS A 212 -12.65 9.12 2.99
CA CYS A 212 -12.91 7.98 2.11
C CYS A 212 -13.30 8.44 0.70
N GLY A 213 -12.57 7.96 -0.29
CA GLY A 213 -12.98 7.93 -1.68
C GLY A 213 -13.65 6.61 -2.04
N SER A 214 -13.83 6.34 -3.32
CA SER A 214 -14.46 5.11 -3.80
C SER A 214 -13.65 3.87 -3.43
N SER A 215 -14.36 2.84 -2.99
CA SER A 215 -13.79 1.54 -2.60
C SER A 215 -13.27 0.71 -3.78
N ASN A 216 -13.65 1.06 -4.99
CA ASN A 216 -13.01 0.66 -6.24
C ASN A 216 -13.56 1.51 -7.39
N ARG A 217 -12.90 1.43 -8.54
CA ARG A 217 -13.25 2.17 -9.76
C ARG A 217 -14.61 1.79 -10.36
N ASP A 218 -15.05 0.55 -10.11
CA ASP A 218 -16.29 0.01 -10.71
C ASP A 218 -17.55 0.31 -9.87
N MET A 219 -17.40 1.05 -8.77
CA MET A 219 -18.53 1.45 -7.95
C MET A 219 -19.52 2.30 -8.74
N PRO A 220 -20.83 2.01 -8.62
CA PRO A 220 -21.87 2.77 -9.32
C PRO A 220 -21.88 4.27 -8.99
N THR A 221 -21.28 4.64 -7.86
CA THR A 221 -21.17 6.02 -7.36
C THR A 221 -19.93 6.73 -7.85
N PHE A 222 -18.96 6.02 -8.46
CA PHE A 222 -17.73 6.61 -8.99
C PHE A 222 -17.98 7.36 -10.30
N PRO A 223 -17.42 8.58 -10.53
CA PRO A 223 -16.64 9.40 -9.60
C PRO A 223 -17.46 10.46 -8.83
N ASP A 224 -18.79 10.35 -8.80
CA ASP A 224 -19.67 11.30 -8.10
C ASP A 224 -19.43 11.28 -6.58
N TRP A 225 -19.06 10.12 -6.04
CA TRP A 225 -18.68 9.97 -4.63
C TRP A 225 -17.59 10.95 -4.22
N GLU A 226 -16.50 11.04 -5.00
CA GLU A 226 -15.41 11.96 -4.73
C GLU A 226 -15.88 13.42 -4.82
N ALA A 227 -16.63 13.75 -5.87
CA ALA A 227 -17.10 15.10 -6.10
C ALA A 227 -17.99 15.62 -4.97
N VAL A 228 -18.95 14.80 -4.51
CA VAL A 228 -19.88 15.15 -3.44
C VAL A 228 -19.18 15.16 -2.09
N THR A 229 -18.46 14.11 -1.75
CA THR A 229 -17.70 13.99 -0.48
C THR A 229 -16.74 15.17 -0.31
N LEU A 230 -15.96 15.51 -1.34
CA LEU A 230 -15.04 16.62 -1.30
C LEU A 230 -15.79 17.98 -1.29
N SER A 231 -17.01 18.07 -1.78
CA SER A 231 -17.79 19.32 -1.64
C SER A 231 -18.00 19.70 -0.17
N HIS A 232 -18.06 18.71 0.74
CA HIS A 232 -18.13 18.88 2.18
C HIS A 232 -16.74 19.00 2.82
N THR A 233 -15.84 18.08 2.53
CA THR A 233 -14.63 17.84 3.31
C THR A 233 -13.39 18.60 2.84
N TYR A 234 -13.38 19.18 1.61
CA TYR A 234 -12.19 19.71 0.94
C TYR A 234 -11.35 20.66 1.80
N ASP A 235 -12.00 21.50 2.60
CA ASP A 235 -11.31 22.51 3.42
C ASP A 235 -10.69 21.91 4.71
N TYR A 236 -11.11 20.71 5.10
CA TYR A 236 -10.79 20.12 6.40
C TYR A 236 -9.89 18.88 6.33
N VAL A 237 -9.83 18.19 5.19
CA VAL A 237 -8.99 17.00 5.00
C VAL A 237 -7.81 17.27 4.09
N ASP A 238 -6.76 16.50 4.18
CA ASP A 238 -5.53 16.67 3.41
C ASP A 238 -5.49 15.73 2.19
N TYR A 239 -6.18 14.61 2.30
CA TYR A 239 -6.21 13.55 1.31
C TYR A 239 -7.63 13.02 1.09
N ILE A 240 -7.84 12.49 -0.13
CA ILE A 240 -8.93 11.56 -0.38
C ILE A 240 -8.35 10.18 -0.65
N SER A 241 -8.95 9.13 -0.07
CA SER A 241 -8.50 7.76 -0.30
C SER A 241 -9.02 7.21 -1.62
N MET A 242 -8.44 6.11 -2.05
CA MET A 242 -8.88 5.28 -3.14
C MET A 242 -8.38 3.85 -2.94
N HIS A 243 -9.17 2.86 -3.37
CA HIS A 243 -8.86 1.45 -3.25
C HIS A 243 -9.01 0.74 -4.59
N GLN A 244 -8.19 -0.24 -4.87
CA GLN A 244 -8.35 -1.13 -6.02
C GLN A 244 -7.57 -2.43 -5.84
N TYR A 245 -8.22 -3.53 -6.14
CA TYR A 245 -7.61 -4.86 -6.21
C TYR A 245 -7.69 -5.40 -7.64
N TYR A 246 -6.62 -6.07 -8.05
CA TYR A 246 -6.47 -6.64 -9.39
C TYR A 246 -6.37 -8.16 -9.34
N GLY A 247 -6.63 -8.83 -10.49
CA GLY A 247 -6.54 -10.29 -10.53
C GLY A 247 -6.60 -10.85 -11.94
N ASN A 248 -5.91 -11.97 -12.16
CA ASN A 248 -5.92 -12.70 -13.43
C ASN A 248 -7.02 -13.77 -13.46
N ARG A 249 -8.28 -13.33 -13.39
CA ARG A 249 -9.44 -14.23 -13.34
C ARG A 249 -9.70 -14.95 -14.67
N ASP A 250 -9.30 -14.33 -15.77
CA ASP A 250 -9.45 -14.87 -17.13
C ASP A 250 -8.25 -15.77 -17.52
N ASN A 251 -7.23 -15.85 -16.67
CA ASN A 251 -5.96 -16.54 -16.92
C ASN A 251 -5.27 -16.06 -18.22
N ASP A 252 -5.35 -14.76 -18.50
CA ASP A 252 -4.65 -14.07 -19.58
C ASP A 252 -3.57 -13.16 -19.02
N SER A 253 -2.32 -13.61 -19.05
CA SER A 253 -1.19 -12.87 -18.48
C SER A 253 -0.89 -11.57 -19.24
N ASN A 254 -1.21 -11.45 -20.53
CA ASN A 254 -1.01 -10.20 -21.28
C ASN A 254 -2.00 -9.11 -20.78
N ASP A 255 -3.30 -9.42 -20.71
CA ASP A 255 -4.30 -8.49 -20.16
C ASP A 255 -4.05 -8.19 -18.69
N TYR A 256 -3.58 -9.20 -17.94
CA TYR A 256 -3.27 -9.05 -16.53
C TYR A 256 -2.17 -8.01 -16.28
N LEU A 257 -1.07 -8.08 -17.02
CA LEU A 257 0.01 -7.10 -16.89
C LEU A 257 -0.35 -5.70 -17.44
N ALA A 258 -1.44 -5.59 -18.20
CA ALA A 258 -1.97 -4.30 -18.63
C ALA A 258 -2.81 -3.58 -17.54
N GLN A 259 -3.19 -4.25 -16.45
CA GLN A 259 -4.04 -3.65 -15.40
C GLN A 259 -3.38 -2.46 -14.68
N SER A 260 -2.08 -2.28 -14.79
CA SER A 260 -1.42 -1.05 -14.32
C SER A 260 -1.86 0.22 -15.09
N ASP A 261 -2.28 0.08 -16.34
CA ASP A 261 -2.79 1.18 -17.15
C ASP A 261 -4.20 1.59 -16.67
N ASP A 262 -4.99 0.63 -16.17
CA ASP A 262 -6.25 0.88 -15.47
C ASP A 262 -6.04 1.65 -14.16
N MET A 263 -5.01 1.29 -13.39
CA MET A 263 -4.63 2.01 -12.16
C MET A 263 -4.23 3.47 -12.46
N ASP A 264 -3.49 3.71 -13.53
CA ASP A 264 -3.10 5.04 -14.00
C ASP A 264 -4.34 5.89 -14.33
N ASP A 265 -5.30 5.33 -15.08
CA ASP A 265 -6.54 6.00 -15.45
C ASP A 265 -7.43 6.31 -14.24
N PHE A 266 -7.50 5.38 -13.27
CA PHE A 266 -8.22 5.58 -12.01
C PHE A 266 -7.64 6.77 -11.22
N ILE A 267 -6.31 6.81 -11.02
CA ILE A 267 -5.62 7.93 -10.36
C ILE A 267 -5.91 9.25 -11.08
N ARG A 268 -5.78 9.29 -12.41
CA ARG A 268 -6.06 10.50 -13.21
C ARG A 268 -7.50 10.98 -13.07
N THR A 269 -8.45 10.08 -13.05
CA THR A 269 -9.87 10.43 -12.89
C THR A 269 -10.13 11.08 -11.53
N ILE A 270 -9.57 10.52 -10.44
CA ILE A 270 -9.70 11.13 -9.12
C ILE A 270 -8.99 12.48 -9.05
N ILE A 271 -7.79 12.63 -9.64
CA ILE A 271 -7.09 13.91 -9.72
C ILE A 271 -7.98 14.98 -10.41
N ALA A 272 -8.56 14.61 -11.56
CA ALA A 272 -9.44 15.52 -12.30
C ALA A 272 -10.68 15.92 -11.48
N THR A 273 -11.27 15.00 -10.74
CA THR A 273 -12.40 15.26 -9.85
C THR A 273 -12.01 16.17 -8.68
N CYS A 274 -10.85 15.93 -8.06
CA CYS A 274 -10.30 16.82 -7.02
C CYS A 274 -10.10 18.26 -7.55
N ASP A 275 -9.56 18.39 -8.75
CA ASP A 275 -9.29 19.69 -9.36
C ASP A 275 -10.58 20.40 -9.81
N TYR A 276 -11.61 19.65 -10.22
CA TYR A 276 -12.95 20.19 -10.43
C TYR A 276 -13.53 20.79 -9.14
N VAL A 277 -13.47 20.06 -8.02
CA VAL A 277 -13.96 20.57 -6.72
C VAL A 277 -13.14 21.77 -6.25
N LYS A 278 -11.81 21.73 -6.41
CA LYS A 278 -10.92 22.86 -6.15
C LYS A 278 -11.37 24.12 -6.87
N ALA A 279 -11.63 24.02 -8.17
CA ALA A 279 -12.08 25.13 -9.01
C ALA A 279 -13.44 25.64 -8.56
N LYS A 280 -14.40 24.75 -8.29
CA LYS A 280 -15.74 25.08 -7.81
C LYS A 280 -15.71 25.84 -6.48
N LYS A 281 -14.87 25.41 -5.54
CA LYS A 281 -14.65 26.07 -4.24
C LYS A 281 -13.74 27.29 -4.31
N ARG A 282 -13.09 27.55 -5.43
CA ARG A 282 -12.05 28.58 -5.59
C ARG A 282 -10.94 28.46 -4.55
N SER A 283 -10.62 27.22 -4.18
CA SER A 283 -9.59 26.92 -3.19
C SER A 283 -8.19 27.05 -3.77
N LYS A 284 -7.23 27.50 -2.96
CA LYS A 284 -5.80 27.48 -3.29
C LYS A 284 -5.13 26.14 -2.91
N LYS A 285 -5.79 25.36 -2.03
CA LYS A 285 -5.33 24.05 -1.58
C LYS A 285 -5.36 23.05 -2.73
N THR A 286 -4.39 22.17 -2.80
CA THR A 286 -4.40 21.02 -3.68
C THR A 286 -4.74 19.78 -2.85
N MET A 287 -5.78 19.03 -3.26
CA MET A 287 -6.13 17.78 -2.63
C MET A 287 -5.16 16.71 -3.13
N ASN A 288 -4.48 16.05 -2.20
CA ASN A 288 -3.62 14.91 -2.48
C ASN A 288 -4.40 13.59 -2.34
N LEU A 289 -3.77 12.50 -2.78
CA LEU A 289 -4.36 11.17 -2.81
C LEU A 289 -3.65 10.25 -1.83
N SER A 290 -4.44 9.39 -1.19
CA SER A 290 -4.00 8.26 -0.40
C SER A 290 -4.52 6.99 -1.07
N PHE A 291 -3.67 6.26 -1.76
CA PHE A 291 -4.04 4.94 -2.32
C PHE A 291 -3.88 3.89 -1.23
N ASP A 292 -4.69 3.96 -0.17
CA ASP A 292 -4.43 3.28 1.09
C ASP A 292 -4.95 1.84 1.17
N GLU A 293 -5.47 1.29 0.05
CA GLU A 293 -5.58 -0.15 -0.20
C GLU A 293 -5.36 -0.45 -1.69
N TRP A 294 -4.33 -1.22 -1.99
CA TRP A 294 -4.05 -1.70 -3.33
C TRP A 294 -3.27 -3.01 -3.28
N ASN A 295 -3.60 -3.96 -4.12
CA ASN A 295 -2.83 -5.21 -4.32
C ASN A 295 -3.46 -6.07 -5.43
N VAL A 296 -2.93 -7.27 -5.59
CA VAL A 296 -3.55 -8.41 -6.25
C VAL A 296 -4.38 -9.19 -5.22
N TRP A 297 -5.61 -9.56 -5.59
CA TRP A 297 -6.46 -10.40 -4.75
C TRP A 297 -7.45 -11.20 -5.60
N PHE A 298 -7.22 -12.50 -5.74
CA PHE A 298 -8.15 -13.42 -6.43
C PHE A 298 -7.86 -14.91 -6.20
N HIS A 299 -6.69 -15.27 -5.64
CA HIS A 299 -6.28 -16.68 -5.53
C HIS A 299 -7.04 -17.45 -4.46
N SER A 300 -7.43 -16.80 -3.36
CA SER A 300 -8.05 -17.41 -2.18
C SER A 300 -9.58 -17.36 -2.17
N ASN A 301 -10.24 -16.63 -3.07
CA ASN A 301 -11.66 -16.28 -2.99
C ASN A 301 -12.59 -17.45 -2.66
N ALA A 302 -12.41 -18.61 -3.30
CA ALA A 302 -13.27 -19.77 -3.04
C ALA A 302 -13.10 -20.37 -1.63
N ALA A 303 -11.87 -20.31 -1.07
CA ALA A 303 -11.58 -20.76 0.30
C ALA A 303 -12.14 -19.77 1.32
N ASP A 304 -12.06 -18.46 1.02
CA ASP A 304 -12.59 -17.39 1.87
C ASP A 304 -14.10 -17.47 2.00
N ASP A 305 -14.81 -17.73 0.89
CA ASP A 305 -16.26 -17.94 0.88
C ASP A 305 -16.66 -19.14 1.74
N ASP A 306 -15.92 -20.26 1.65
CA ASP A 306 -16.19 -21.46 2.48
C ASP A 306 -16.01 -21.16 3.98
N ILE A 307 -14.94 -20.44 4.35
CA ILE A 307 -14.67 -20.06 5.74
C ILE A 307 -15.78 -19.17 6.28
N THR A 308 -16.18 -18.15 5.56
CA THR A 308 -17.18 -17.18 6.02
C THR A 308 -18.60 -17.76 6.07
N GLU A 309 -18.96 -18.65 5.16
CA GLU A 309 -20.29 -19.22 5.07
C GLU A 309 -20.46 -20.46 5.94
N ASN A 310 -19.50 -21.38 5.92
CA ASN A 310 -19.64 -22.70 6.53
C ASN A 310 -18.88 -22.83 7.87
N HIS A 311 -17.87 -22.00 8.11
CA HIS A 311 -17.01 -22.08 9.29
C HIS A 311 -16.82 -20.74 10.01
N PRO A 312 -17.87 -19.94 10.25
CA PRO A 312 -17.76 -18.61 10.87
C PRO A 312 -17.33 -18.69 12.34
N TRP A 313 -16.94 -17.55 12.88
CA TRP A 313 -16.63 -17.32 14.30
C TRP A 313 -15.39 -18.05 14.81
N GLN A 314 -14.44 -18.32 13.93
CA GLN A 314 -13.13 -18.81 14.34
C GLN A 314 -12.23 -17.65 14.79
N VAL A 315 -11.26 -17.93 15.63
CA VAL A 315 -10.16 -17.02 15.95
C VAL A 315 -9.13 -17.13 14.83
N ALA A 316 -8.78 -16.01 14.21
CA ALA A 316 -7.75 -15.94 13.20
C ALA A 316 -7.87 -17.04 12.09
N PRO A 317 -9.00 -17.15 11.41
CA PRO A 317 -9.14 -18.13 10.32
C PRO A 317 -8.15 -17.81 9.19
N PRO A 318 -7.67 -18.80 8.42
CA PRO A 318 -6.74 -18.57 7.31
C PRO A 318 -7.46 -17.97 6.08
N MET A 319 -7.84 -16.70 6.17
CA MET A 319 -8.58 -15.96 5.14
C MET A 319 -7.66 -15.06 4.34
N LEU A 320 -7.99 -14.86 3.06
CA LEU A 320 -7.27 -14.02 2.11
C LEU A 320 -5.76 -14.39 2.03
N GLU A 321 -5.45 -15.65 2.19
CA GLU A 321 -4.07 -16.14 2.10
C GLU A 321 -3.69 -16.47 0.65
N ASP A 322 -3.70 -15.45 -0.20
CA ASP A 322 -3.26 -15.56 -1.60
C ASP A 322 -1.80 -16.01 -1.65
N ILE A 323 -1.51 -17.02 -2.45
CA ILE A 323 -0.15 -17.45 -2.75
C ILE A 323 0.28 -16.86 -4.07
N TYR A 324 1.13 -15.84 -3.99
CA TYR A 324 1.55 -15.06 -5.13
C TYR A 324 2.59 -15.75 -6.00
N ASN A 325 2.34 -15.72 -7.29
CA ASN A 325 3.23 -16.23 -8.31
C ASN A 325 4.13 -15.12 -8.93
N PHE A 326 4.90 -15.44 -9.96
CA PHE A 326 5.82 -14.49 -10.57
C PHE A 326 5.10 -13.40 -11.38
N GLU A 327 4.00 -13.69 -12.08
CA GLU A 327 3.24 -12.64 -12.80
C GLU A 327 2.62 -11.62 -11.83
N ASP A 328 2.21 -12.05 -10.61
CA ASP A 328 1.73 -11.15 -9.57
C ASP A 328 2.84 -10.17 -9.14
N ALA A 329 4.07 -10.66 -9.02
CA ALA A 329 5.22 -9.79 -8.71
C ALA A 329 5.50 -8.77 -9.82
N LEU A 330 5.32 -9.13 -11.08
CA LEU A 330 5.45 -8.20 -12.20
C LEU A 330 4.37 -7.12 -12.16
N LEU A 331 3.11 -7.49 -11.88
CA LEU A 331 2.02 -6.53 -11.78
C LEU A 331 2.20 -5.61 -10.57
N VAL A 332 2.62 -6.12 -9.41
CA VAL A 332 2.95 -5.28 -8.24
C VAL A 332 4.07 -4.30 -8.57
N GLY A 333 5.10 -4.73 -9.31
CA GLY A 333 6.15 -3.85 -9.82
C GLY A 333 5.61 -2.73 -10.73
N LEU A 334 4.69 -3.07 -11.64
CA LEU A 334 4.02 -2.11 -12.53
C LEU A 334 3.16 -1.10 -11.75
N MET A 335 2.40 -1.56 -10.76
CA MET A 335 1.61 -0.69 -9.89
C MET A 335 2.50 0.27 -9.09
N LEU A 336 3.65 -0.18 -8.58
CA LEU A 336 4.63 0.69 -7.91
C LEU A 336 5.21 1.76 -8.86
N ILE A 337 5.50 1.40 -10.10
CA ILE A 337 5.91 2.36 -11.15
C ILE A 337 4.80 3.41 -11.36
N THR A 338 3.55 2.98 -11.43
CA THR A 338 2.39 3.87 -11.59
C THR A 338 2.27 4.84 -10.42
N LEU A 339 2.39 4.37 -9.17
CA LEU A 339 2.37 5.24 -8.00
C LEU A 339 3.49 6.28 -8.03
N MET A 340 4.72 5.90 -8.38
CA MET A 340 5.84 6.83 -8.51
C MET A 340 5.64 7.85 -9.63
N LYS A 341 4.98 7.49 -10.74
CA LYS A 341 4.62 8.43 -11.83
C LYS A 341 3.67 9.54 -11.38
N HIS A 342 2.86 9.27 -10.37
CA HIS A 342 1.91 10.22 -9.80
C HIS A 342 2.39 10.85 -8.48
N ALA A 343 3.70 10.88 -8.23
CA ALA A 343 4.28 11.40 -6.99
C ALA A 343 3.95 12.89 -6.70
N ASP A 344 3.49 13.63 -7.69
CA ASP A 344 2.98 14.99 -7.53
C ASP A 344 1.66 15.05 -6.73
N ARG A 345 0.83 14.01 -6.82
CA ARG A 345 -0.51 13.97 -6.22
C ARG A 345 -0.70 12.79 -5.25
N VAL A 346 -0.16 11.61 -5.53
CA VAL A 346 -0.18 10.45 -4.62
C VAL A 346 0.91 10.62 -3.57
N LYS A 347 0.53 10.86 -2.31
CA LYS A 347 1.46 11.10 -1.20
C LYS A 347 1.48 9.97 -0.19
N MET A 348 0.49 9.08 -0.24
CA MET A 348 0.44 7.86 0.57
C MET A 348 -0.11 6.72 -0.29
N ALA A 349 0.38 5.53 -0.04
CA ALA A 349 -0.18 4.29 -0.57
C ALA A 349 0.12 3.15 0.40
N CYS A 350 -0.84 2.23 0.60
CA CYS A 350 -0.66 1.11 1.49
C CYS A 350 -0.93 -0.19 0.76
N LEU A 351 0.12 -1.01 0.59
CA LEU A 351 -0.06 -2.38 0.11
C LEU A 351 -0.92 -3.16 1.10
N ALA A 352 -2.04 -3.64 0.66
CA ALA A 352 -2.94 -4.45 1.47
C ALA A 352 -2.68 -5.95 1.21
N GLN A 353 -2.17 -6.70 2.20
CA GLN A 353 -1.73 -6.24 3.51
C GLN A 353 -0.25 -6.59 3.72
N LEU A 354 0.20 -6.70 4.96
CA LEU A 354 1.63 -6.85 5.24
C LEU A 354 2.03 -8.30 5.55
N VAL A 355 1.18 -9.02 6.30
CA VAL A 355 1.48 -10.36 6.81
C VAL A 355 0.27 -11.28 6.64
N ASN A 356 0.46 -12.45 6.06
CA ASN A 356 -0.49 -13.54 5.80
C ASN A 356 -1.66 -13.18 4.87
N VAL A 357 -2.34 -12.11 5.12
CA VAL A 357 -3.56 -11.68 4.39
C VAL A 357 -3.15 -10.90 3.14
N ILE A 358 -3.35 -11.49 1.94
CA ILE A 358 -2.93 -10.89 0.65
C ILE A 358 -1.57 -10.16 0.75
N ALA A 359 -0.56 -10.85 1.26
CA ALA A 359 0.62 -10.20 1.83
C ALA A 359 1.95 -10.62 1.19
N PRO A 360 2.97 -9.75 1.23
CA PRO A 360 4.33 -10.10 0.81
C PRO A 360 5.05 -11.05 1.78
N ILE A 361 4.58 -11.16 3.03
CA ILE A 361 5.18 -12.00 4.08
C ILE A 361 4.14 -13.02 4.53
N MET A 362 4.51 -14.29 4.53
CA MET A 362 3.70 -15.37 5.07
C MET A 362 4.38 -15.99 6.29
N THR A 363 3.58 -16.57 7.17
CA THR A 363 4.05 -17.28 8.36
C THR A 363 3.47 -18.68 8.43
N ASP A 364 4.26 -19.61 8.95
CA ASP A 364 3.76 -20.89 9.45
C ASP A 364 3.60 -20.81 10.99
N ALA A 365 2.50 -21.35 11.51
CA ALA A 365 2.19 -21.27 12.94
C ALA A 365 3.20 -22.02 13.83
N ALA A 366 3.86 -23.05 13.31
CA ALA A 366 4.89 -23.82 14.01
C ALA A 366 6.30 -23.60 13.45
N GLY A 367 6.38 -22.99 12.26
CA GLY A 367 7.61 -22.75 11.51
C GLY A 367 8.02 -21.27 11.47
N GLY A 368 8.76 -20.90 10.43
CA GLY A 368 9.25 -19.55 10.22
C GLY A 368 8.32 -18.68 9.37
N ALA A 369 8.82 -17.47 9.05
CA ALA A 369 8.23 -16.59 8.07
C ALA A 369 9.00 -16.66 6.75
N TRP A 370 8.32 -16.41 5.62
CA TRP A 370 8.97 -16.37 4.31
C TRP A 370 8.45 -15.24 3.42
N LYS A 371 9.24 -14.93 2.38
CA LYS A 371 8.97 -13.90 1.39
C LYS A 371 8.17 -14.48 0.24
N GLN A 372 7.01 -13.92 -0.06
CA GLN A 372 6.30 -14.18 -1.31
C GLN A 372 6.98 -13.44 -2.48
N THR A 373 6.58 -13.74 -3.70
CA THR A 373 7.19 -13.15 -4.91
C THR A 373 7.05 -11.64 -4.96
N ILE A 374 5.91 -11.08 -4.51
CA ILE A 374 5.62 -9.64 -4.48
C ILE A 374 6.47 -8.85 -3.47
N PHE A 375 7.13 -9.54 -2.53
CA PHE A 375 8.04 -8.93 -1.57
C PHE A 375 9.16 -8.13 -2.25
N TYR A 376 9.72 -8.67 -3.31
CA TYR A 376 10.94 -8.13 -3.90
C TYR A 376 10.74 -6.84 -4.69
N PRO A 377 9.75 -6.69 -5.61
CA PRO A 377 9.52 -5.41 -6.27
C PRO A 377 9.15 -4.33 -5.26
N PHE A 378 8.38 -4.63 -4.22
CA PHE A 378 8.07 -3.68 -3.16
C PHE A 378 9.32 -3.25 -2.38
N MET A 379 10.15 -4.21 -1.95
CA MET A 379 11.40 -3.94 -1.25
C MET A 379 12.34 -3.07 -2.10
N HIS A 380 12.48 -3.36 -3.39
CA HIS A 380 13.32 -2.57 -4.30
C HIS A 380 12.79 -1.14 -4.44
N ALA A 381 11.50 -0.96 -4.66
CA ALA A 381 10.88 0.35 -4.78
C ALA A 381 11.03 1.16 -3.48
N SER A 382 10.73 0.57 -2.32
CA SER A 382 10.89 1.23 -1.02
C SER A 382 12.34 1.60 -0.69
N LYS A 383 13.30 0.78 -1.13
CA LYS A 383 14.72 1.00 -0.86
C LYS A 383 15.38 2.01 -1.81
N TYR A 384 15.05 1.94 -3.09
CA TYR A 384 15.73 2.68 -4.15
C TYR A 384 14.87 3.77 -4.80
N GLY A 385 13.58 3.79 -4.53
CA GLY A 385 12.62 4.75 -5.08
C GLY A 385 12.41 5.99 -4.20
N ARG A 386 13.34 6.33 -3.31
CA ARG A 386 13.27 7.52 -2.46
C ARG A 386 14.10 8.64 -3.07
N GLY A 387 13.44 9.70 -3.50
CA GLY A 387 14.05 10.83 -4.20
C GLY A 387 13.05 11.56 -5.06
N ILE A 388 13.52 12.16 -6.13
CA ILE A 388 12.70 12.91 -7.09
C ILE A 388 12.31 11.99 -8.24
N ALA A 389 11.01 11.79 -8.45
CA ALA A 389 10.52 11.14 -9.67
C ALA A 389 10.80 12.01 -10.88
N LEU A 390 11.50 11.47 -11.86
CA LEU A 390 11.80 12.17 -13.10
C LEU A 390 10.68 11.93 -14.12
N GLN A 391 10.47 12.88 -15.03
CA GLN A 391 9.56 12.75 -16.15
C GLN A 391 10.29 12.11 -17.33
N PRO A 392 10.24 10.78 -17.54
CA PRO A 392 10.92 10.16 -18.66
C PRO A 392 10.17 10.44 -19.96
N VAL A 393 10.90 10.66 -21.05
CA VAL A 393 10.33 10.57 -22.39
C VAL A 393 10.61 9.18 -22.92
N VAL A 394 9.56 8.36 -23.00
CA VAL A 394 9.68 6.95 -23.40
C VAL A 394 9.03 6.74 -24.76
N SER A 395 9.72 6.02 -25.65
CA SER A 395 9.17 5.50 -26.88
C SER A 395 9.65 4.05 -27.08
N GLY A 396 8.83 3.20 -27.66
CA GLY A 396 9.20 1.79 -27.82
C GLY A 396 8.19 1.00 -28.61
N THR A 397 8.49 -0.28 -28.76
CA THR A 397 7.57 -1.26 -29.33
C THR A 397 6.37 -1.45 -28.42
N LYS A 398 5.27 -1.85 -29.05
CA LYS A 398 3.99 -2.11 -28.41
C LYS A 398 3.44 -3.45 -28.86
N HIS A 399 2.49 -3.98 -28.12
CA HIS A 399 1.72 -5.15 -28.52
C HIS A 399 0.24 -4.96 -28.13
N ALA A 400 -0.63 -5.74 -28.74
CA ALA A 400 -2.05 -5.77 -28.39
C ALA A 400 -2.30 -6.88 -27.35
N THR A 401 -3.33 -6.68 -26.53
CA THR A 401 -3.90 -7.72 -25.67
C THR A 401 -5.35 -7.97 -26.04
N ALA A 402 -6.04 -8.87 -25.37
CA ALA A 402 -7.46 -9.11 -25.67
C ALA A 402 -8.35 -7.89 -25.35
N LYS A 403 -7.96 -7.05 -24.38
CA LYS A 403 -8.74 -5.89 -23.92
C LYS A 403 -8.15 -4.54 -24.32
N HIS A 404 -6.92 -4.49 -24.83
CA HIS A 404 -6.22 -3.26 -25.21
C HIS A 404 -5.66 -3.37 -26.62
N ASP A 405 -5.97 -2.38 -27.47
CA ASP A 405 -5.46 -2.30 -28.85
C ASP A 405 -3.91 -2.17 -28.88
N GLU A 406 -3.35 -1.42 -27.94
CA GLU A 406 -1.90 -1.19 -27.80
C GLU A 406 -1.50 -0.95 -26.36
N ILE A 407 -0.53 -1.70 -25.85
CA ILE A 407 0.21 -1.40 -24.63
C ILE A 407 1.72 -1.35 -24.92
N THR A 408 2.47 -0.56 -24.17
CA THR A 408 3.93 -0.50 -24.31
C THR A 408 4.56 -1.80 -23.84
N ASP A 409 5.58 -2.31 -24.52
CA ASP A 409 6.33 -3.48 -24.04
C ASP A 409 7.07 -3.19 -22.73
N VAL A 410 7.60 -1.98 -22.59
CA VAL A 410 8.33 -1.55 -21.39
C VAL A 410 7.58 -0.45 -20.68
N GLU A 411 7.26 -0.70 -19.43
CA GLU A 411 6.76 0.30 -18.48
C GLU A 411 7.86 0.68 -17.49
N SER A 412 8.07 1.97 -17.24
CA SER A 412 9.24 2.41 -16.48
C SER A 412 9.08 3.79 -15.83
N ILE A 413 9.87 4.01 -14.78
CA ILE A 413 10.08 5.29 -14.10
C ILE A 413 11.54 5.42 -13.67
N ALA A 414 12.04 6.62 -13.55
CA ALA A 414 13.36 6.89 -12.98
C ALA A 414 13.23 7.79 -11.74
N VAL A 415 14.04 7.51 -10.72
CA VAL A 415 14.09 8.26 -9.48
C VAL A 415 15.50 8.77 -9.25
N TYR A 416 15.65 10.06 -9.07
CA TYR A 416 16.91 10.72 -8.73
C TYR A 416 17.03 10.96 -7.24
N ASN A 417 18.01 10.35 -6.61
CA ASN A 417 18.37 10.59 -5.21
C ASN A 417 19.50 11.62 -5.16
N GLU A 418 19.19 12.85 -4.79
CA GLU A 418 20.16 13.95 -4.75
C GLU A 418 21.24 13.74 -3.68
N GLU A 419 20.90 13.16 -2.53
CA GLU A 419 21.84 12.95 -1.44
C GLU A 419 22.95 11.95 -1.80
N LYS A 420 22.60 10.93 -2.58
CA LYS A 420 23.53 9.89 -3.04
C LYS A 420 24.14 10.19 -4.41
N ASP A 421 23.62 11.18 -5.11
CA ASP A 421 23.91 11.46 -6.53
C ASP A 421 23.74 10.20 -7.40
N GLU A 422 22.60 9.53 -7.25
CA GLU A 422 22.25 8.28 -7.92
C GLU A 422 20.91 8.40 -8.66
N VAL A 423 20.80 7.73 -9.82
CA VAL A 423 19.55 7.51 -10.53
C VAL A 423 19.21 6.02 -10.50
N THR A 424 18.00 5.70 -10.10
CA THR A 424 17.45 4.35 -10.18
C THR A 424 16.34 4.31 -11.22
N ILE A 425 16.47 3.42 -12.18
CA ILE A 425 15.45 3.13 -13.20
C ILE A 425 14.76 1.84 -12.80
N PHE A 426 13.45 1.90 -12.61
CA PHE A 426 12.58 0.74 -12.46
C PHE A 426 11.93 0.47 -13.81
N ALA A 427 11.99 -0.76 -14.29
CA ALA A 427 11.40 -1.12 -15.57
C ALA A 427 10.84 -2.55 -15.53
N VAL A 428 9.65 -2.73 -16.12
CA VAL A 428 9.08 -4.03 -16.42
C VAL A 428 8.99 -4.21 -17.91
N ASN A 429 9.58 -5.29 -18.42
CA ASN A 429 9.26 -5.76 -19.75
C ASN A 429 8.00 -6.62 -19.65
N ARG A 430 6.86 -6.08 -20.16
CA ARG A 430 5.54 -6.74 -20.16
C ARG A 430 5.37 -7.72 -21.33
N ASN A 431 6.30 -7.74 -22.26
CA ASN A 431 6.24 -8.68 -23.36
C ASN A 431 6.60 -10.09 -22.86
N LEU A 432 5.71 -11.05 -23.08
CA LEU A 432 5.86 -12.42 -22.59
C LEU A 432 6.70 -13.32 -23.52
N GLU A 433 7.02 -12.82 -24.71
CA GLU A 433 7.66 -13.63 -25.77
C GLU A 433 9.08 -13.16 -26.10
N GLU A 434 9.33 -11.83 -26.09
CA GLU A 434 10.56 -11.24 -26.60
C GLU A 434 11.27 -10.34 -25.58
N ASP A 435 12.60 -10.40 -25.62
CA ASP A 435 13.47 -9.47 -24.92
C ASP A 435 13.37 -8.07 -25.55
N VAL A 436 13.56 -7.03 -24.75
CA VAL A 436 13.61 -5.64 -25.21
C VAL A 436 14.96 -5.03 -24.91
N GLU A 437 15.57 -4.39 -25.92
CA GLU A 437 16.73 -3.52 -25.73
C GLU A 437 16.25 -2.13 -25.33
N LEU A 438 16.51 -1.74 -24.07
CA LEU A 438 16.23 -0.39 -23.56
C LEU A 438 17.46 0.48 -23.70
N THR A 439 17.35 1.53 -24.51
CA THR A 439 18.38 2.57 -24.64
C THR A 439 17.97 3.79 -23.81
N THR A 440 18.74 4.14 -22.78
CA THR A 440 18.47 5.29 -21.91
C THR A 440 19.51 6.38 -22.10
N ASP A 441 19.08 7.56 -22.53
CA ASP A 441 19.90 8.75 -22.63
C ASP A 441 19.99 9.41 -21.23
N VAL A 442 21.19 9.39 -20.65
CA VAL A 442 21.48 9.93 -19.33
C VAL A 442 22.58 11.01 -19.37
N ARG A 443 22.73 11.71 -20.51
CA ARG A 443 23.78 12.72 -20.70
C ARG A 443 23.70 13.89 -19.73
N SER A 444 22.54 14.18 -19.14
CA SER A 444 22.40 15.18 -18.08
C SER A 444 23.03 14.73 -16.75
N PHE A 445 23.43 13.46 -16.62
CA PHE A 445 24.07 12.86 -15.45
C PHE A 445 25.55 12.57 -15.75
N GLU A 446 26.33 13.65 -15.91
CA GLU A 446 27.73 13.56 -16.30
C GLU A 446 28.59 12.80 -15.28
N GLY A 447 29.42 11.90 -15.77
CA GLY A 447 30.36 11.12 -14.95
C GLY A 447 29.74 9.90 -14.27
N TYR A 448 28.46 9.58 -14.53
CA TYR A 448 27.83 8.38 -14.00
C TYR A 448 28.37 7.11 -14.65
N ARG A 449 28.29 6.02 -13.88
CA ARG A 449 28.56 4.64 -14.31
C ARG A 449 27.43 3.74 -13.85
N VAL A 450 27.38 2.53 -14.38
CA VAL A 450 26.49 1.49 -13.88
C VAL A 450 26.99 1.05 -12.51
N LEU A 451 26.14 1.16 -11.49
CA LEU A 451 26.42 0.66 -10.14
C LEU A 451 25.97 -0.79 -10.00
N GLU A 452 24.77 -1.09 -10.47
CA GLU A 452 24.24 -2.45 -10.53
C GLU A 452 23.01 -2.53 -11.45
N HIS A 453 22.74 -3.73 -11.96
CA HIS A 453 21.48 -4.11 -12.59
C HIS A 453 20.93 -5.34 -11.86
N ILE A 454 19.81 -5.18 -11.18
CA ILE A 454 19.10 -6.25 -10.46
C ILE A 454 17.91 -6.69 -11.32
N VAL A 455 17.73 -7.99 -11.47
CA VAL A 455 16.62 -8.54 -12.26
C VAL A 455 15.85 -9.60 -11.48
N MET A 456 14.55 -9.69 -11.75
CA MET A 456 13.74 -10.86 -11.43
C MET A 456 13.16 -11.38 -12.74
N GLU A 457 13.39 -12.65 -12.99
CA GLU A 457 12.93 -13.35 -14.19
C GLU A 457 12.68 -14.82 -13.85
N ASN A 458 11.69 -15.42 -14.49
CA ASN A 458 11.41 -16.84 -14.41
C ASN A 458 10.71 -17.29 -15.69
N GLU A 459 11.06 -18.48 -16.21
CA GLU A 459 10.38 -19.04 -17.37
C GLU A 459 8.95 -19.49 -17.05
N ASP A 460 8.68 -19.82 -15.81
CA ASP A 460 7.34 -20.16 -15.31
C ASP A 460 6.72 -18.94 -14.60
N LEU A 461 5.75 -18.30 -15.27
CA LEU A 461 5.01 -17.16 -14.73
C LEU A 461 4.19 -17.52 -13.48
N LYS A 462 3.89 -18.80 -13.29
CA LYS A 462 3.13 -19.32 -12.13
C LYS A 462 4.02 -19.84 -11.01
N ALA A 463 5.34 -19.67 -11.10
CA ALA A 463 6.26 -20.04 -10.04
C ALA A 463 5.97 -19.26 -8.75
N VAL A 464 5.93 -19.97 -7.62
CA VAL A 464 5.65 -19.42 -6.29
C VAL A 464 6.81 -19.66 -5.33
N ASN A 465 6.90 -18.86 -4.28
CA ASN A 465 7.79 -19.06 -3.17
C ASN A 465 7.05 -19.68 -1.97
N SER A 466 7.76 -20.48 -1.17
CA SER A 466 7.26 -21.12 0.04
C SER A 466 8.28 -21.04 1.16
N LEU A 467 7.90 -21.51 2.35
CA LEU A 467 8.81 -21.61 3.50
C LEU A 467 10.06 -22.43 3.18
N THR A 468 9.95 -23.46 2.35
CA THR A 468 11.03 -24.42 2.07
C THR A 468 11.73 -24.20 0.74
N GLU A 469 11.13 -23.43 -0.17
CA GLU A 469 11.67 -23.23 -1.51
C GLU A 469 11.42 -21.80 -2.02
N GLN A 470 12.48 -21.13 -2.48
CA GLN A 470 12.43 -19.82 -3.10
C GLN A 470 12.76 -19.97 -4.58
N LYS A 471 11.74 -20.00 -5.46
CA LYS A 471 11.90 -20.13 -6.92
C LYS A 471 12.05 -18.79 -7.63
N VAL A 472 11.49 -17.73 -7.06
CA VAL A 472 11.49 -16.38 -7.60
C VAL A 472 12.20 -15.45 -6.63
N TYR A 473 13.35 -14.93 -7.04
CA TYR A 473 14.17 -14.02 -6.24
C TYR A 473 15.03 -13.14 -7.15
N PRO A 474 15.45 -11.95 -6.69
CA PRO A 474 16.28 -11.05 -7.48
C PRO A 474 17.72 -11.57 -7.62
N VAL A 475 18.31 -11.35 -8.78
CA VAL A 475 19.72 -11.64 -9.05
C VAL A 475 20.42 -10.43 -9.68
N LYS A 476 21.73 -10.32 -9.51
CA LYS A 476 22.53 -9.31 -10.20
C LYS A 476 22.85 -9.75 -11.63
N ALA A 477 22.66 -8.83 -12.57
CA ALA A 477 22.88 -9.03 -14.00
C ALA A 477 23.63 -7.81 -14.59
N ASP A 478 24.71 -7.40 -13.94
CA ASP A 478 25.45 -6.17 -14.23
C ASP A 478 26.01 -6.14 -15.67
N ASP A 479 26.27 -7.29 -16.28
CA ASP A 479 26.71 -7.46 -17.65
C ASP A 479 25.65 -7.11 -18.71
N ARG A 480 24.36 -7.03 -18.31
CA ARG A 480 23.24 -6.68 -19.19
C ARG A 480 23.06 -5.18 -19.41
N THR A 481 23.75 -4.34 -18.65
CA THR A 481 23.73 -2.88 -18.84
C THR A 481 25.12 -2.35 -19.13
N LYS A 482 25.24 -1.56 -20.20
CA LYS A 482 26.48 -0.87 -20.57
C LYS A 482 26.19 0.61 -20.69
N LEU A 483 27.06 1.44 -20.13
CA LEU A 483 26.99 2.89 -20.24
C LEU A 483 28.21 3.40 -21.02
N ASP A 484 27.94 4.00 -22.18
CA ASP A 484 28.97 4.61 -23.02
C ASP A 484 28.47 5.95 -23.57
N GLY A 485 29.30 6.98 -23.47
CA GLY A 485 28.98 8.33 -23.98
C GLY A 485 27.70 8.94 -23.42
N GLY A 486 27.28 8.55 -22.19
CA GLY A 486 26.03 9.00 -21.57
C GLY A 486 24.79 8.27 -22.11
N ILE A 487 24.97 7.17 -22.80
CA ILE A 487 23.89 6.29 -23.26
C ILE A 487 24.01 4.93 -22.56
N ALA A 488 23.03 4.60 -21.75
CA ALA A 488 22.90 3.27 -21.13
C ALA A 488 22.10 2.35 -22.07
N THR A 489 22.65 1.20 -22.40
CA THR A 489 21.95 0.16 -23.15
C THR A 489 21.78 -1.07 -22.27
N SER A 490 20.53 -1.45 -22.03
CA SER A 490 20.15 -2.54 -21.13
C SER A 490 19.32 -3.58 -21.87
N VAL A 491 19.60 -4.86 -21.63
CA VAL A 491 18.76 -5.95 -22.13
C VAL A 491 17.78 -6.36 -21.05
N LEU A 492 16.50 -6.10 -21.30
CA LEU A 492 15.39 -6.52 -20.44
C LEU A 492 14.81 -7.82 -21.00
N LYS A 493 14.96 -8.91 -20.28
CA LYS A 493 14.38 -10.19 -20.67
C LYS A 493 12.85 -10.11 -20.75
N LYS A 494 12.23 -10.99 -21.55
CA LYS A 494 10.77 -11.16 -21.57
C LYS A 494 10.25 -11.34 -20.14
N ALA A 495 9.09 -10.81 -19.85
CA ALA A 495 8.43 -10.96 -18.53
C ALA A 495 9.43 -10.76 -17.38
N SER A 496 10.00 -9.56 -17.23
CA SER A 496 11.02 -9.31 -16.20
C SER A 496 10.81 -7.99 -15.46
N TRP A 497 11.15 -8.00 -14.17
CA TRP A 497 11.33 -6.81 -13.33
C TRP A 497 12.82 -6.44 -13.30
N ASN A 498 13.11 -5.18 -13.52
CA ASN A 498 14.47 -4.66 -13.62
C ASN A 498 14.67 -3.42 -12.76
N VAL A 499 15.79 -3.36 -12.03
CA VAL A 499 16.24 -2.19 -11.27
C VAL A 499 17.66 -1.86 -11.74
N ILE A 500 17.81 -0.77 -12.45
CA ILE A 500 19.09 -0.32 -13.00
C ILE A 500 19.54 0.91 -12.22
N ARG A 501 20.67 0.83 -11.55
CA ARG A 501 21.20 1.94 -10.74
C ARG A 501 22.45 2.51 -11.40
N LEU A 502 22.44 3.83 -11.53
CA LEU A 502 23.52 4.62 -12.11
C LEU A 502 23.97 5.65 -11.07
N GLY A 503 25.26 5.93 -11.03
CA GLY A 503 25.83 6.91 -10.09
C GLY A 503 27.33 7.09 -10.30
N LYS A 504 27.95 7.90 -9.47
CA LYS A 504 29.42 8.17 -9.53
C LYS A 504 30.26 7.13 -8.83
#